data_0db925c45a3cecd3cb122119da66173f
#
_entry.id   0db925c45a3cecd3cb122119da66173f
#
_cell.length_a   1.000
_cell.length_b   1.000
_cell.length_c   1.000
_cell.angle_alpha   90.00
_cell.angle_beta   90.00
_cell.angle_gamma   90.00
#
_symmetry.space_group_name_H-M   'P 1'
#
loop_
_entity.id
_entity.type
_entity.pdbx_description
1 polymer ?
#
loop_
_entity_poly.entity_id
_entity_poly.type
_entity_poly.pdbx_seq_one_letter_code
_entity_poly.pdbx_strand_id
1 'polypeptide(L)'
;MKKQICILGSTGSIGTQALDVIAQHADKYEVYCLTANTRVELLAQQARKFRPAAVVVADESRYQQLQDLLTDLPDIKVYAGKQALCDIVEAEPIDVVLTAMVGFAGLEPTIHAIKAHKKICLANKETLVVAGELINELAIANRAPILPVDSEHSAIFQSIVGEGDNAIERILLTASGGPFRLLPEEQLAKVTKADALRHPTWDMGAKITIDSATMMNKGFEVIEAKWLFGVEAEKIQVLVHPQSIVHSAVQFEDGSVKAQLGMPDMRLPIQYAFSYPDRLPLNGPRLDFFAQPLEFFEPDMRKFRCLQLAFDAINRGGNMPCILNAANEVVNEAFRTDRIGFLDMPRIIEETMQKVPFDAAPSLDTYLQTDAESRRKASELVAQLR
;
A
#
# COMPACT_ATOMS: atom_id res chain seq x y z
N MET A 1 -15.60 -10.17 23.36
CA MET A 1 -14.13 -10.08 23.52
C MET A 1 -13.63 -8.98 22.60
N LYS A 2 -12.53 -8.30 22.95
CA LYS A 2 -11.87 -7.33 22.05
C LYS A 2 -11.14 -8.08 20.95
N LYS A 3 -11.15 -7.54 19.73
CA LYS A 3 -10.33 -8.10 18.64
C LYS A 3 -8.85 -7.80 18.89
N GLN A 4 -8.02 -8.82 18.78
CA GLN A 4 -6.56 -8.74 18.95
C GLN A 4 -5.90 -8.37 17.61
N ILE A 5 -5.20 -7.24 17.59
CA ILE A 5 -4.65 -6.68 16.35
C ILE A 5 -3.12 -6.75 16.37
N CYS A 6 -2.55 -7.31 15.31
CA CYS A 6 -1.14 -7.20 14.98
C CYS A 6 -0.93 -6.11 13.93
N ILE A 7 0.00 -5.17 14.18
CA ILE A 7 0.32 -4.10 13.23
C ILE A 7 1.74 -4.29 12.70
N LEU A 8 1.85 -4.71 11.46
CA LEU A 8 3.12 -4.75 10.74
C LEU A 8 3.46 -3.35 10.24
N GLY A 9 4.48 -2.70 10.84
CA GLY A 9 4.86 -1.33 10.51
C GLY A 9 4.14 -0.25 11.31
N SER A 10 4.00 -0.44 12.63
CA SER A 10 3.28 0.46 13.54
C SER A 10 3.84 1.88 13.62
N THR A 11 5.11 2.06 13.31
CA THR A 11 5.80 3.37 13.35
C THR A 11 5.68 4.17 12.05
N GLY A 12 5.06 3.59 11.00
CA GLY A 12 4.77 4.26 9.75
C GLY A 12 3.50 5.14 9.82
N SER A 13 3.20 5.86 8.74
CA SER A 13 2.02 6.75 8.66
C SER A 13 0.71 5.98 8.90
N ILE A 14 0.52 4.84 8.25
CA ILE A 14 -0.68 4.01 8.44
C ILE A 14 -0.72 3.40 9.85
N GLY A 15 0.41 2.88 10.33
CA GLY A 15 0.48 2.25 11.65
C GLY A 15 0.16 3.21 12.80
N THR A 16 0.64 4.46 12.74
CA THR A 16 0.33 5.49 13.75
C THR A 16 -1.14 5.89 13.74
N GLN A 17 -1.74 6.02 12.56
CA GLN A 17 -3.18 6.30 12.40
C GLN A 17 -4.04 5.10 12.83
N ALA A 18 -3.58 3.88 12.61
CA ALA A 18 -4.27 2.68 13.12
C ALA A 18 -4.28 2.65 14.66
N LEU A 19 -3.19 3.04 15.29
CA LEU A 19 -3.13 3.15 16.75
C LEU A 19 -4.05 4.26 17.28
N ASP A 20 -4.25 5.34 16.54
CA ASP A 20 -5.24 6.37 16.88
C ASP A 20 -6.67 5.83 16.81
N VAL A 21 -7.01 5.06 15.75
CA VAL A 21 -8.30 4.37 15.64
C VAL A 21 -8.52 3.39 16.79
N ILE A 22 -7.52 2.58 17.13
CA ILE A 22 -7.61 1.63 18.26
C ILE A 22 -7.83 2.37 19.57
N ALA A 23 -7.14 3.50 19.80
CA ALA A 23 -7.31 4.30 21.00
C ALA A 23 -8.73 4.90 21.13
N GLN A 24 -9.36 5.27 19.99
CA GLN A 24 -10.74 5.76 19.96
C GLN A 24 -11.78 4.67 20.26
N HIS A 25 -11.42 3.40 20.03
CA HIS A 25 -12.30 2.24 20.21
C HIS A 25 -11.66 1.16 21.10
N ALA A 26 -11.07 1.58 22.21
CA ALA A 26 -10.40 0.69 23.16
C ALA A 26 -11.33 -0.34 23.83
N ASP A 27 -12.63 -0.18 23.71
CA ASP A 27 -13.66 -1.16 24.11
C ASP A 27 -13.78 -2.33 23.12
N LYS A 28 -13.36 -2.15 21.87
CA LYS A 28 -13.50 -3.13 20.75
C LYS A 28 -12.18 -3.76 20.34
N TYR A 29 -11.07 -3.05 20.48
CA TYR A 29 -9.76 -3.44 19.96
C TYR A 29 -8.70 -3.47 21.05
N GLU A 30 -7.75 -4.37 20.88
CA GLU A 30 -6.54 -4.49 21.70
C GLU A 30 -5.34 -4.79 20.80
N VAL A 31 -4.20 -4.19 21.11
CA VAL A 31 -2.97 -4.41 20.36
C VAL A 31 -2.27 -5.64 20.90
N TYR A 32 -2.16 -6.69 20.10
CA TYR A 32 -1.38 -7.88 20.43
C TYR A 32 0.10 -7.74 20.10
N CYS A 33 0.41 -7.21 18.91
CA CYS A 33 1.80 -7.03 18.47
C CYS A 33 1.99 -5.72 17.71
N LEU A 34 3.13 -5.08 17.91
CA LEU A 34 3.62 -3.93 17.15
C LEU A 34 4.95 -4.25 16.52
N THR A 35 5.15 -3.82 15.26
CA THR A 35 6.44 -4.01 14.60
C THR A 35 6.97 -2.72 14.00
N ALA A 36 8.30 -2.63 13.91
CA ALA A 36 8.99 -1.54 13.22
C ALA A 36 10.20 -2.08 12.45
N ASN A 37 10.73 -1.32 11.50
CA ASN A 37 12.01 -1.65 10.89
C ASN A 37 13.18 -1.21 11.77
N THR A 38 13.38 0.12 11.92
CA THR A 38 14.53 0.71 12.62
C THR A 38 14.16 1.70 13.73
N ARG A 39 12.89 2.15 13.78
CA ARG A 39 12.42 3.20 14.71
C ARG A 39 12.09 2.64 16.10
N VAL A 40 13.10 2.15 16.80
CA VAL A 40 12.90 1.45 18.09
C VAL A 40 12.43 2.38 19.21
N GLU A 41 12.80 3.65 19.21
CA GLU A 41 12.35 4.62 20.23
C GLU A 41 10.84 4.86 20.14
N LEU A 42 10.32 5.06 18.92
CA LEU A 42 8.89 5.23 18.70
C LEU A 42 8.13 3.93 19.00
N LEU A 43 8.69 2.79 18.60
CA LEU A 43 8.11 1.48 18.91
C LEU A 43 7.99 1.26 20.44
N ALA A 44 9.03 1.61 21.20
CA ALA A 44 9.02 1.53 22.64
C ALA A 44 7.99 2.49 23.27
N GLN A 45 7.82 3.69 22.76
CA GLN A 45 6.76 4.63 23.19
C GLN A 45 5.36 4.04 22.92
N GLN A 46 5.14 3.47 21.74
CA GLN A 46 3.90 2.79 21.40
C GLN A 46 3.64 1.60 22.31
N ALA A 47 4.66 0.77 22.59
CA ALA A 47 4.57 -0.37 23.51
C ALA A 47 4.19 0.06 24.93
N ARG A 48 4.74 1.17 25.43
CA ARG A 48 4.33 1.72 26.74
C ARG A 48 2.87 2.14 26.79
N LYS A 49 2.38 2.74 25.71
CA LYS A 49 1.00 3.23 25.63
C LYS A 49 -0.03 2.11 25.47
N PHE A 50 0.25 1.16 24.58
CA PHE A 50 -0.72 0.14 24.17
C PHE A 50 -0.53 -1.22 24.85
N ARG A 51 0.60 -1.45 25.53
CA ARG A 51 0.90 -2.67 26.29
C ARG A 51 0.68 -3.95 25.49
N PRO A 52 1.28 -4.10 24.30
CA PRO A 52 1.12 -5.31 23.51
C PRO A 52 1.77 -6.52 24.19
N ALA A 53 1.37 -7.73 23.81
CA ALA A 53 2.03 -8.97 24.25
C ALA A 53 3.45 -9.09 23.67
N ALA A 54 3.68 -8.54 22.47
CA ALA A 54 4.98 -8.61 21.80
C ALA A 54 5.28 -7.36 20.96
N VAL A 55 6.58 -7.12 20.74
CA VAL A 55 7.10 -6.19 19.76
C VAL A 55 8.17 -6.86 18.91
N VAL A 56 8.25 -6.49 17.62
CA VAL A 56 9.26 -7.03 16.69
C VAL A 56 9.98 -5.88 15.98
N VAL A 57 11.31 -5.91 15.97
CA VAL A 57 12.13 -5.03 15.14
C VAL A 57 12.72 -5.82 13.98
N ALA A 58 12.50 -5.38 12.73
CA ALA A 58 12.97 -6.11 11.56
C ALA A 58 14.50 -6.04 11.41
N ASP A 59 15.11 -4.92 11.77
CA ASP A 59 16.58 -4.75 11.81
C ASP A 59 17.14 -5.38 13.08
N GLU A 60 17.74 -6.56 12.94
CA GLU A 60 18.33 -7.32 14.04
C GLU A 60 19.39 -6.53 14.81
N SER A 61 20.10 -5.59 14.16
CA SER A 61 21.09 -4.75 14.82
C SER A 61 20.49 -3.85 15.90
N ARG A 62 19.17 -3.63 15.90
CA ARG A 62 18.40 -2.82 16.85
C ARG A 62 17.79 -3.62 18.00
N TYR A 63 17.97 -4.93 18.00
CA TYR A 63 17.36 -5.81 19.01
C TYR A 63 17.72 -5.39 20.44
N GLN A 64 19.01 -5.27 20.74
CA GLN A 64 19.48 -4.93 22.10
C GLN A 64 18.98 -3.55 22.52
N GLN A 65 19.02 -2.56 21.63
CA GLN A 65 18.51 -1.22 21.91
C GLN A 65 17.01 -1.24 22.26
N LEU A 66 16.19 -2.01 21.53
CA LEU A 66 14.76 -2.14 21.86
C LEU A 66 14.54 -2.83 23.19
N GLN A 67 15.32 -3.87 23.49
CA GLN A 67 15.26 -4.62 24.73
C GLN A 67 15.61 -3.71 25.93
N ASP A 68 16.68 -2.91 25.83
CA ASP A 68 17.08 -1.96 26.86
C ASP A 68 16.00 -0.88 27.09
N LEU A 69 15.37 -0.39 26.01
CA LEU A 69 14.28 0.57 26.09
C LEU A 69 13.01 0.02 26.78
N LEU A 70 12.83 -1.30 26.85
CA LEU A 70 11.65 -1.94 27.42
C LEU A 70 11.94 -2.73 28.73
N THR A 71 13.10 -2.50 29.34
CA THR A 71 13.51 -3.21 30.58
C THR A 71 12.51 -3.03 31.71
N ASP A 72 11.80 -1.91 31.76
CA ASP A 72 10.73 -1.61 32.73
C ASP A 72 9.39 -2.30 32.40
N LEU A 73 9.30 -3.02 31.28
CA LEU A 73 8.11 -3.73 30.80
C LEU A 73 8.42 -5.21 30.51
N PRO A 74 8.77 -6.01 31.53
CA PRO A 74 9.24 -7.38 31.33
C PRO A 74 8.18 -8.34 30.75
N ASP A 75 6.91 -7.99 30.82
CA ASP A 75 5.80 -8.78 30.25
C ASP A 75 5.71 -8.67 28.74
N ILE A 76 6.34 -7.66 28.12
CA ILE A 76 6.36 -7.48 26.66
C ILE A 76 7.51 -8.29 26.08
N LYS A 77 7.18 -9.27 25.23
CA LYS A 77 8.19 -10.06 24.53
C LYS A 77 8.82 -9.26 23.40
N VAL A 78 10.14 -9.26 23.29
CA VAL A 78 10.90 -8.57 22.25
C VAL A 78 11.51 -9.59 21.30
N TYR A 79 11.24 -9.41 20.00
CA TYR A 79 11.77 -10.25 18.93
C TYR A 79 12.46 -9.39 17.87
N ALA A 80 13.31 -10.00 17.05
CA ALA A 80 13.98 -9.33 15.94
C ALA A 80 14.12 -10.22 14.71
N GLY A 81 14.29 -9.55 13.54
CA GLY A 81 14.55 -10.19 12.27
C GLY A 81 13.31 -10.42 11.41
N LYS A 82 13.55 -10.71 10.14
CA LYS A 82 12.48 -10.94 9.16
C LYS A 82 11.65 -12.17 9.47
N GLN A 83 12.29 -13.25 9.93
CA GLN A 83 11.58 -14.47 10.30
C GLN A 83 10.63 -14.21 11.47
N ALA A 84 11.02 -13.42 12.46
CA ALA A 84 10.15 -13.06 13.58
C ALA A 84 8.89 -12.29 13.15
N LEU A 85 8.94 -11.52 12.05
CA LEU A 85 7.76 -10.89 11.45
C LEU A 85 6.78 -11.92 10.87
N CYS A 86 7.31 -12.99 10.27
CA CYS A 86 6.51 -14.09 9.74
C CYS A 86 5.91 -14.94 10.87
N ASP A 87 6.71 -15.27 11.88
CA ASP A 87 6.27 -16.12 12.99
C ASP A 87 5.21 -15.44 13.86
N ILE A 88 5.37 -14.14 14.12
CA ILE A 88 4.45 -13.45 15.05
C ILE A 88 3.02 -13.34 14.52
N VAL A 89 2.82 -13.21 13.20
CA VAL A 89 1.49 -13.11 12.62
C VAL A 89 0.70 -14.41 12.69
N GLU A 90 1.38 -15.54 12.92
CA GLU A 90 0.76 -16.85 13.12
C GLU A 90 0.22 -17.07 14.53
N ALA A 91 0.58 -16.20 15.50
CA ALA A 91 0.16 -16.37 16.89
C ALA A 91 -1.36 -16.52 17.03
N GLU A 92 -1.80 -17.56 17.74
CA GLU A 92 -3.21 -17.96 17.87
C GLU A 92 -4.13 -16.83 18.31
N PRO A 93 -3.77 -15.98 19.30
CA PRO A 93 -4.67 -14.93 19.78
C PRO A 93 -4.97 -13.82 18.77
N ILE A 94 -4.18 -13.67 17.70
CA ILE A 94 -4.36 -12.59 16.73
C ILE A 94 -5.60 -12.86 15.88
N ASP A 95 -6.54 -11.90 15.86
CA ASP A 95 -7.72 -11.92 14.99
C ASP A 95 -7.47 -11.21 13.67
N VAL A 96 -6.72 -10.10 13.72
CA VAL A 96 -6.54 -9.18 12.57
C VAL A 96 -5.07 -8.81 12.43
N VAL A 97 -4.57 -8.88 11.21
CA VAL A 97 -3.23 -8.38 10.84
C VAL A 97 -3.39 -7.17 9.92
N LEU A 98 -2.92 -6.01 10.38
CA LEU A 98 -2.76 -4.82 9.53
C LEU A 98 -1.38 -4.87 8.87
N THR A 99 -1.33 -5.01 7.56
CA THR A 99 -0.07 -5.02 6.79
C THR A 99 0.24 -3.60 6.32
N ALA A 100 0.96 -2.82 7.14
CA ALA A 100 1.34 -1.44 6.87
C ALA A 100 2.85 -1.26 6.63
N MET A 101 3.50 -2.32 6.19
CA MET A 101 4.88 -2.29 5.72
C MET A 101 4.96 -1.66 4.33
N VAL A 102 6.13 -1.17 3.95
CA VAL A 102 6.35 -0.53 2.64
C VAL A 102 7.10 -1.50 1.72
N GLY A 103 6.64 -1.59 0.47
CA GLY A 103 7.32 -2.32 -0.58
C GLY A 103 7.22 -3.86 -0.45
N PHE A 104 8.16 -4.54 -1.10
CA PHE A 104 8.22 -5.99 -1.20
C PHE A 104 8.25 -6.73 0.16
N ALA A 105 8.81 -6.09 1.20
CA ALA A 105 9.02 -6.71 2.51
C ALA A 105 7.72 -7.17 3.22
N GLY A 106 6.56 -6.71 2.78
CA GLY A 106 5.26 -7.13 3.31
C GLY A 106 4.74 -8.46 2.77
N LEU A 107 5.33 -9.00 1.68
CA LEU A 107 4.81 -10.19 0.99
C LEU A 107 4.81 -11.43 1.88
N GLU A 108 5.98 -11.84 2.38
CA GLU A 108 6.13 -13.07 3.16
C GLU A 108 5.31 -13.05 4.47
N PRO A 109 5.36 -11.98 5.31
CA PRO A 109 4.52 -11.93 6.50
C PRO A 109 3.01 -11.96 6.18
N THR A 110 2.58 -11.39 5.04
CA THR A 110 1.19 -11.47 4.61
C THR A 110 0.81 -12.90 4.23
N ILE A 111 1.67 -13.64 3.52
CA ILE A 111 1.46 -15.06 3.19
C ILE A 111 1.32 -15.89 4.47
N HIS A 112 2.19 -15.68 5.46
CA HIS A 112 2.13 -16.36 6.76
C HIS A 112 0.81 -16.07 7.50
N ALA A 113 0.39 -14.82 7.54
CA ALA A 113 -0.89 -14.42 8.14
C ALA A 113 -2.10 -15.07 7.44
N ILE A 114 -2.08 -15.14 6.09
CA ILE A 114 -3.12 -15.82 5.30
C ILE A 114 -3.17 -17.31 5.64
N LYS A 115 -2.03 -18.00 5.65
CA LYS A 115 -1.94 -19.43 6.00
C LYS A 115 -2.39 -19.72 7.43
N ALA A 116 -2.22 -18.76 8.34
CA ALA A 116 -2.72 -18.82 9.72
C ALA A 116 -4.20 -18.37 9.85
N HIS A 117 -4.94 -18.27 8.74
CA HIS A 117 -6.37 -17.92 8.68
C HIS A 117 -6.73 -16.57 9.31
N LYS A 118 -5.79 -15.60 9.36
CA LYS A 118 -6.03 -14.29 9.93
C LYS A 118 -6.83 -13.41 8.96
N LYS A 119 -7.63 -12.48 9.52
CA LYS A 119 -8.22 -11.40 8.75
C LYS A 119 -7.11 -10.40 8.39
N ILE A 120 -6.94 -10.13 7.11
CA ILE A 120 -5.92 -9.21 6.61
C ILE A 120 -6.55 -7.85 6.32
N CYS A 121 -6.07 -6.79 6.97
CA CYS A 121 -6.33 -5.42 6.59
C CYS A 121 -5.13 -4.92 5.78
N LEU A 122 -5.28 -4.92 4.44
CA LEU A 122 -4.17 -4.73 3.51
C LEU A 122 -3.95 -3.26 3.20
N ALA A 123 -2.85 -2.69 3.72
CA ALA A 123 -2.36 -1.36 3.36
C ALA A 123 -1.08 -1.42 2.50
N ASN A 124 -0.40 -2.56 2.48
CA ASN A 124 0.76 -2.81 1.63
C ASN A 124 0.31 -3.30 0.26
N LYS A 125 0.01 -2.37 -0.64
CA LYS A 125 -0.45 -2.68 -2.01
C LYS A 125 0.57 -3.48 -2.82
N GLU A 126 1.87 -3.29 -2.53
CA GLU A 126 2.94 -3.98 -3.23
C GLU A 126 2.83 -5.51 -3.10
N THR A 127 2.22 -6.03 -2.06
CA THR A 127 1.91 -7.46 -1.91
C THR A 127 1.06 -7.98 -3.07
N LEU A 128 -0.01 -7.28 -3.44
CA LEU A 128 -0.87 -7.65 -4.58
C LEU A 128 -0.23 -7.27 -5.93
N VAL A 129 0.53 -6.20 -5.98
CA VAL A 129 1.28 -5.83 -7.19
C VAL A 129 2.26 -6.94 -7.57
N VAL A 130 3.02 -7.43 -6.60
CA VAL A 130 4.08 -8.43 -6.83
C VAL A 130 3.51 -9.80 -7.13
N ALA A 131 2.55 -10.28 -6.35
CA ALA A 131 2.13 -11.67 -6.35
C ALA A 131 0.60 -11.83 -6.18
N GLY A 132 -0.19 -10.95 -6.81
CA GLY A 132 -1.63 -10.85 -6.56
C GLY A 132 -2.38 -12.15 -6.86
N GLU A 133 -2.03 -12.86 -7.93
CA GLU A 133 -2.62 -14.18 -8.24
C GLU A 133 -2.37 -15.18 -7.11
N LEU A 134 -1.11 -15.35 -6.69
CA LEU A 134 -0.73 -16.23 -5.59
C LEU A 134 -1.43 -15.86 -4.27
N ILE A 135 -1.49 -14.57 -3.97
CA ILE A 135 -2.14 -14.07 -2.74
C ILE A 135 -3.63 -14.39 -2.75
N ASN A 136 -4.33 -14.20 -3.88
CA ASN A 136 -5.74 -14.51 -4.00
C ASN A 136 -6.00 -16.03 -3.87
N GLU A 137 -5.21 -16.87 -4.54
CA GLU A 137 -5.31 -18.32 -4.41
C GLU A 137 -5.13 -18.77 -2.95
N LEU A 138 -4.11 -18.25 -2.27
CA LEU A 138 -3.85 -18.55 -0.86
C LEU A 138 -4.98 -18.05 0.04
N ALA A 139 -5.49 -16.84 -0.19
CA ALA A 139 -6.57 -16.27 0.60
C ALA A 139 -7.86 -17.09 0.50
N ILE A 140 -8.22 -17.54 -0.71
CA ILE A 140 -9.37 -18.41 -0.97
C ILE A 140 -9.16 -19.78 -0.30
N ALA A 141 -8.01 -20.41 -0.54
CA ALA A 141 -7.69 -21.73 0.00
C ALA A 141 -7.70 -21.78 1.55
N ASN A 142 -7.26 -20.69 2.17
CA ASN A 142 -7.19 -20.58 3.63
C ASN A 142 -8.39 -19.84 4.25
N ARG A 143 -9.38 -19.42 3.45
CA ARG A 143 -10.54 -18.63 3.93
C ARG A 143 -10.13 -17.41 4.73
N ALA A 144 -9.04 -16.76 4.35
CA ALA A 144 -8.51 -15.58 4.98
C ALA A 144 -9.05 -14.33 4.26
N PRO A 145 -9.97 -13.56 4.85
CA PRO A 145 -10.52 -12.38 4.19
C PRO A 145 -9.48 -11.27 4.10
N ILE A 146 -9.35 -10.68 2.90
CA ILE A 146 -8.52 -9.50 2.67
C ILE A 146 -9.44 -8.28 2.53
N LEU A 147 -9.26 -7.30 3.41
CA LEU A 147 -9.97 -6.03 3.38
C LEU A 147 -9.01 -4.89 3.01
N PRO A 148 -9.36 -4.07 2.00
CA PRO A 148 -8.50 -2.98 1.57
C PRO A 148 -8.45 -1.84 2.59
N VAL A 149 -7.26 -1.31 2.80
CA VAL A 149 -6.99 -0.11 3.62
C VAL A 149 -6.59 1.07 2.75
N ASP A 150 -6.05 0.83 1.55
CA ASP A 150 -5.83 1.92 0.61
C ASP A 150 -7.15 2.66 0.34
N SER A 151 -7.12 4.01 0.32
CA SER A 151 -8.34 4.82 0.34
C SER A 151 -9.26 4.56 -0.84
N GLU A 152 -8.69 4.43 -2.02
CA GLU A 152 -9.41 4.17 -3.26
C GLU A 152 -10.04 2.77 -3.28
N HIS A 153 -9.28 1.76 -2.85
CA HIS A 153 -9.78 0.37 -2.81
C HIS A 153 -10.81 0.19 -1.69
N SER A 154 -10.64 0.86 -0.56
CA SER A 154 -11.67 0.92 0.48
C SER A 154 -12.96 1.56 -0.06
N ALA A 155 -12.84 2.62 -0.87
CA ALA A 155 -13.99 3.28 -1.49
C ALA A 155 -14.72 2.37 -2.49
N ILE A 156 -13.98 1.65 -3.34
CA ILE A 156 -14.53 0.67 -4.27
C ILE A 156 -15.24 -0.43 -3.48
N PHE A 157 -14.58 -1.00 -2.48
CA PHE A 157 -15.16 -2.02 -1.60
C PHE A 157 -16.47 -1.53 -0.96
N GLN A 158 -16.49 -0.32 -0.40
CA GLN A 158 -17.69 0.27 0.19
C GLN A 158 -18.82 0.50 -0.83
N SER A 159 -18.47 0.74 -2.09
CA SER A 159 -19.45 0.96 -3.16
C SER A 159 -20.10 -0.34 -3.65
N ILE A 160 -19.42 -1.48 -3.53
CA ILE A 160 -19.96 -2.79 -3.92
C ILE A 160 -20.65 -3.54 -2.77
N VAL A 161 -20.47 -3.10 -1.52
CA VAL A 161 -21.16 -3.73 -0.37
C VAL A 161 -22.67 -3.64 -0.55
N GLY A 162 -23.34 -4.80 -0.50
CA GLY A 162 -24.78 -4.91 -0.65
C GLY A 162 -25.26 -5.06 -2.10
N GLU A 163 -24.36 -5.01 -3.10
CA GLU A 163 -24.72 -5.18 -4.51
C GLU A 163 -24.88 -6.67 -4.93
N GLY A 164 -24.43 -7.61 -4.11
CA GLY A 164 -24.49 -9.03 -4.45
C GLY A 164 -23.68 -9.34 -5.71
N ASP A 165 -24.33 -10.03 -6.67
CA ASP A 165 -23.72 -10.44 -7.93
C ASP A 165 -23.93 -9.41 -9.07
N ASN A 166 -24.30 -8.16 -8.76
CA ASN A 166 -24.45 -7.12 -9.78
C ASN A 166 -23.13 -6.87 -10.51
N ALA A 167 -23.16 -7.00 -11.82
CA ALA A 167 -21.97 -6.92 -12.64
C ALA A 167 -21.39 -5.51 -12.67
N ILE A 168 -20.08 -5.43 -12.44
CA ILE A 168 -19.30 -4.20 -12.56
C ILE A 168 -19.00 -3.97 -14.04
N GLU A 169 -19.51 -2.87 -14.60
CA GLU A 169 -19.13 -2.41 -15.94
C GLU A 169 -17.73 -1.79 -15.90
N ARG A 170 -17.48 -0.91 -14.91
CA ARG A 170 -16.20 -0.20 -14.79
C ARG A 170 -15.90 0.24 -13.36
N ILE A 171 -14.63 0.16 -12.96
CA ILE A 171 -14.08 0.83 -11.78
C ILE A 171 -13.59 2.22 -12.20
N LEU A 172 -14.03 3.25 -11.50
CA LEU A 172 -13.60 4.64 -11.67
C LEU A 172 -12.60 4.96 -10.56
N LEU A 173 -11.32 4.73 -10.83
CA LEU A 173 -10.23 4.85 -9.86
C LEU A 173 -9.72 6.30 -9.84
N THR A 174 -9.98 7.04 -8.77
CA THR A 174 -9.56 8.44 -8.68
C THR A 174 -8.09 8.59 -8.28
N ALA A 175 -7.48 9.69 -8.71
CA ALA A 175 -6.11 10.07 -8.40
C ALA A 175 -6.02 11.57 -8.13
N SER A 176 -5.18 12.02 -7.19
CA SER A 176 -4.91 13.46 -7.03
C SER A 176 -4.23 14.10 -8.26
N GLY A 177 -3.55 13.26 -9.07
CA GLY A 177 -2.73 13.69 -10.21
C GLY A 177 -1.33 14.13 -9.82
N GLY A 178 -1.00 14.12 -8.53
CA GLY A 178 0.32 14.49 -8.01
C GLY A 178 0.70 15.97 -8.18
N PRO A 179 1.90 16.36 -7.74
CA PRO A 179 2.33 17.77 -7.76
C PRO A 179 2.59 18.31 -9.17
N PHE A 180 2.83 17.44 -10.16
CA PHE A 180 3.22 17.86 -11.51
C PHE A 180 2.06 17.84 -12.53
N ARG A 181 0.83 17.62 -12.08
CA ARG A 181 -0.34 17.54 -12.96
C ARG A 181 -0.42 18.71 -13.97
N LEU A 182 -0.24 19.93 -13.52
CA LEU A 182 -0.31 21.14 -14.34
C LEU A 182 1.05 21.61 -14.90
N LEU A 183 2.16 20.95 -14.53
CA LEU A 183 3.48 21.34 -15.01
C LEU A 183 3.65 20.94 -16.48
N PRO A 184 4.14 21.81 -17.38
CA PRO A 184 4.49 21.44 -18.75
C PRO A 184 5.51 20.29 -18.79
N GLU A 185 5.36 19.38 -19.76
CA GLU A 185 6.22 18.19 -19.88
C GLU A 185 7.71 18.54 -19.97
N GLU A 186 8.06 19.61 -20.69
CA GLU A 186 9.44 20.07 -20.90
C GLU A 186 10.11 20.52 -19.57
N GLN A 187 9.32 20.81 -18.56
CA GLN A 187 9.84 21.22 -17.24
C GLN A 187 10.11 20.03 -16.33
N LEU A 188 9.58 18.83 -16.63
CA LEU A 188 9.78 17.64 -15.82
C LEU A 188 11.27 17.23 -15.70
N ALA A 189 12.08 17.54 -16.71
CA ALA A 189 13.52 17.27 -16.66
C ALA A 189 14.27 18.06 -15.57
N LYS A 190 13.68 19.14 -15.06
CA LYS A 190 14.29 20.05 -14.10
C LYS A 190 13.76 19.90 -12.68
N VAL A 191 12.74 19.06 -12.47
CA VAL A 191 12.13 18.89 -11.14
C VAL A 191 13.07 18.19 -10.20
N THR A 192 13.06 18.65 -8.98
CA THR A 192 13.89 18.11 -7.87
C THR A 192 13.05 17.21 -6.98
N LYS A 193 13.73 16.41 -6.12
CA LYS A 193 13.05 15.66 -5.08
C LYS A 193 12.22 16.55 -4.15
N ALA A 194 12.69 17.78 -3.88
CA ALA A 194 11.96 18.72 -3.03
C ALA A 194 10.63 19.15 -3.67
N ASP A 195 10.60 19.29 -4.99
CA ASP A 195 9.36 19.58 -5.73
C ASP A 195 8.43 18.38 -5.74
N ALA A 196 8.95 17.18 -5.96
CA ALA A 196 8.19 15.94 -5.99
C ALA A 196 7.61 15.56 -4.62
N LEU A 197 8.27 15.93 -3.52
CA LEU A 197 7.79 15.68 -2.15
C LEU A 197 6.69 16.64 -1.68
N ARG A 198 6.36 17.68 -2.45
CA ARG A 198 5.26 18.62 -2.13
C ARG A 198 3.93 18.12 -2.68
N HIS A 199 3.38 17.09 -2.01
CA HIS A 199 2.05 16.62 -2.42
C HIS A 199 0.96 17.65 -2.07
N PRO A 200 0.01 17.94 -3.02
CA PRO A 200 -0.97 19.02 -2.81
C PRO A 200 -2.01 18.75 -1.74
N THR A 201 -2.32 17.48 -1.43
CA THR A 201 -3.48 17.11 -0.61
C THR A 201 -3.12 16.21 0.57
N TRP A 202 -2.19 15.25 0.38
CA TRP A 202 -1.88 14.21 1.36
C TRP A 202 -0.51 14.43 2.02
N ASP A 203 -0.45 14.20 3.34
CA ASP A 203 0.82 14.05 4.07
C ASP A 203 1.18 12.55 4.15
N MET A 204 2.15 12.14 3.36
CA MET A 204 2.50 10.74 3.17
C MET A 204 4.01 10.50 3.34
N GLY A 205 4.38 9.21 3.46
CA GLY A 205 5.79 8.82 3.45
C GLY A 205 6.50 9.19 2.12
N ALA A 206 7.81 9.44 2.19
CA ALA A 206 8.57 9.93 1.04
C ALA A 206 8.48 9.01 -0.19
N LYS A 207 8.49 7.67 -0.01
CA LYS A 207 8.40 6.70 -1.15
C LYS A 207 7.10 6.89 -1.92
N ILE A 208 5.97 6.83 -1.24
CA ILE A 208 4.64 6.93 -1.89
C ILE A 208 4.39 8.34 -2.45
N THR A 209 4.97 9.39 -1.87
CA THR A 209 4.87 10.75 -2.40
C THR A 209 5.57 10.87 -3.76
N ILE A 210 6.75 10.28 -3.93
CA ILE A 210 7.43 10.20 -5.22
C ILE A 210 6.65 9.34 -6.21
N ASP A 211 6.10 8.20 -5.76
CA ASP A 211 5.24 7.35 -6.62
C ASP A 211 3.96 8.10 -7.05
N SER A 212 3.41 8.97 -6.23
CA SER A 212 2.31 9.87 -6.61
C SER A 212 2.76 10.89 -7.66
N ALA A 213 3.95 11.47 -7.51
CA ALA A 213 4.49 12.45 -8.46
C ALA A 213 4.72 11.86 -9.87
N THR A 214 5.08 10.58 -9.96
CA THR A 214 5.25 9.83 -11.22
C THR A 214 3.96 9.17 -11.72
N MET A 215 2.89 9.20 -10.95
CA MET A 215 1.68 8.39 -11.12
C MET A 215 1.91 6.86 -11.04
N MET A 216 3.07 6.39 -10.62
CA MET A 216 3.32 4.97 -10.34
C MET A 216 2.44 4.45 -9.20
N ASN A 217 2.17 5.28 -8.18
CA ASN A 217 1.23 4.92 -7.12
C ASN A 217 -0.13 4.50 -7.70
N LYS A 218 -0.66 5.31 -8.64
CA LYS A 218 -1.92 4.99 -9.31
C LYS A 218 -1.81 3.76 -10.21
N GLY A 219 -0.65 3.55 -10.83
CA GLY A 219 -0.36 2.33 -11.57
C GLY A 219 -0.41 1.08 -10.68
N PHE A 220 0.17 1.13 -9.48
CA PHE A 220 0.07 0.04 -8.51
C PHE A 220 -1.37 -0.19 -8.04
N GLU A 221 -2.13 0.86 -7.87
CA GLU A 221 -3.54 0.77 -7.48
C GLU A 221 -4.42 0.16 -8.58
N VAL A 222 -4.11 0.36 -9.86
CA VAL A 222 -4.76 -0.38 -10.97
C VAL A 222 -4.52 -1.88 -10.83
N ILE A 223 -3.27 -2.29 -10.55
CA ILE A 223 -2.92 -3.70 -10.36
C ILE A 223 -3.61 -4.27 -9.13
N GLU A 224 -3.61 -3.54 -8.02
CA GLU A 224 -4.28 -3.94 -6.78
C GLU A 224 -5.79 -4.09 -6.99
N ALA A 225 -6.45 -3.16 -7.71
CA ALA A 225 -7.89 -3.22 -8.00
C ALA A 225 -8.27 -4.46 -8.80
N LYS A 226 -7.48 -4.85 -9.81
CA LYS A 226 -7.68 -6.09 -10.56
C LYS A 226 -7.77 -7.29 -9.61
N TRP A 227 -6.81 -7.42 -8.70
CA TRP A 227 -6.73 -8.57 -7.80
C TRP A 227 -7.78 -8.56 -6.69
N LEU A 228 -8.08 -7.39 -6.12
CA LEU A 228 -9.07 -7.28 -5.03
C LEU A 228 -10.51 -7.49 -5.51
N PHE A 229 -10.83 -7.02 -6.72
CA PHE A 229 -12.22 -7.00 -7.20
C PHE A 229 -12.49 -7.96 -8.36
N GLY A 230 -11.47 -8.70 -8.82
CA GLY A 230 -11.63 -9.69 -9.88
C GLY A 230 -12.05 -9.09 -11.22
N VAL A 231 -11.63 -7.85 -11.52
CA VAL A 231 -11.94 -7.15 -12.77
C VAL A 231 -10.74 -7.10 -13.69
N GLU A 232 -10.98 -7.15 -15.01
CA GLU A 232 -9.89 -6.98 -15.97
C GLU A 232 -9.39 -5.53 -15.99
N ALA A 233 -8.11 -5.32 -16.34
CA ALA A 233 -7.48 -4.01 -16.30
C ALA A 233 -8.18 -2.98 -17.22
N GLU A 234 -8.76 -3.44 -18.32
CA GLU A 234 -9.52 -2.60 -19.28
C GLU A 234 -10.79 -2.02 -18.68
N LYS A 235 -11.32 -2.64 -17.62
CA LYS A 235 -12.47 -2.15 -16.86
C LYS A 235 -12.09 -1.14 -15.78
N ILE A 236 -10.79 -0.83 -15.60
CA ILE A 236 -10.31 0.13 -14.62
C ILE A 236 -9.93 1.43 -15.31
N GLN A 237 -10.76 2.45 -15.11
CA GLN A 237 -10.52 3.79 -15.64
C GLN A 237 -9.94 4.71 -14.56
N VAL A 238 -8.77 5.28 -14.81
CA VAL A 238 -8.17 6.28 -13.94
C VAL A 238 -8.77 7.66 -14.21
N LEU A 239 -9.23 8.32 -13.15
CA LEU A 239 -9.75 9.69 -13.17
C LEU A 239 -8.89 10.59 -12.30
N VAL A 240 -8.39 11.69 -12.82
CA VAL A 240 -7.69 12.68 -12.01
C VAL A 240 -8.71 13.57 -11.32
N HIS A 241 -8.76 13.51 -9.99
CA HIS A 241 -9.65 14.27 -9.11
C HIS A 241 -8.81 15.00 -8.04
N PRO A 242 -8.39 16.25 -8.31
CA PRO A 242 -7.41 16.97 -7.48
C PRO A 242 -7.85 17.20 -6.05
N GLN A 243 -9.17 17.36 -5.82
CA GLN A 243 -9.74 17.62 -4.50
C GLN A 243 -9.64 16.40 -3.57
N SER A 244 -9.47 15.18 -4.12
CA SER A 244 -9.40 13.92 -3.37
C SER A 244 -10.57 13.71 -2.38
N ILE A 245 -11.76 14.17 -2.74
CA ILE A 245 -13.01 14.03 -1.96
C ILE A 245 -13.75 12.77 -2.38
N VAL A 246 -13.88 12.53 -3.70
CA VAL A 246 -14.33 11.25 -4.23
C VAL A 246 -13.14 10.31 -4.21
N HIS A 247 -13.18 9.31 -3.34
CA HIS A 247 -12.05 8.38 -3.18
C HIS A 247 -12.02 7.26 -4.21
N SER A 248 -13.09 6.96 -4.88
CA SER A 248 -13.30 6.18 -6.11
C SER A 248 -14.77 5.83 -6.25
N ALA A 249 -15.13 5.26 -7.40
CA ALA A 249 -16.49 4.87 -7.69
C ALA A 249 -16.54 3.57 -8.51
N VAL A 250 -17.73 2.96 -8.54
CA VAL A 250 -18.05 1.78 -9.36
C VAL A 250 -19.24 2.11 -10.24
N GLN A 251 -19.09 1.90 -11.53
CA GLN A 251 -20.17 1.94 -12.51
C GLN A 251 -20.67 0.53 -12.77
N PHE A 252 -21.98 0.33 -12.65
CA PHE A 252 -22.65 -0.94 -12.92
C PHE A 252 -23.21 -0.99 -14.34
N GLU A 253 -23.58 -2.19 -14.82
CA GLU A 253 -24.07 -2.39 -16.20
C GLU A 253 -25.38 -1.65 -16.52
N ASP A 254 -26.16 -1.24 -15.51
CA ASP A 254 -27.33 -0.38 -15.69
C ASP A 254 -26.97 1.12 -15.88
N GLY A 255 -25.68 1.44 -15.85
CA GLY A 255 -25.17 2.80 -15.98
C GLY A 255 -25.15 3.59 -14.66
N SER A 256 -25.63 3.03 -13.55
CA SER A 256 -25.57 3.71 -12.25
C SER A 256 -24.13 3.75 -11.73
N VAL A 257 -23.80 4.82 -11.00
CA VAL A 257 -22.47 5.01 -10.39
C VAL A 257 -22.63 5.17 -8.88
N LYS A 258 -21.94 4.31 -8.11
CA LYS A 258 -21.82 4.46 -6.65
C LYS A 258 -20.42 4.89 -6.28
N ALA A 259 -20.30 5.88 -5.40
CA ALA A 259 -19.03 6.43 -4.98
C ALA A 259 -18.98 6.59 -3.46
N GLN A 260 -17.80 6.42 -2.88
CA GLN A 260 -17.55 6.81 -1.50
C GLN A 260 -16.83 8.16 -1.47
N LEU A 261 -17.38 9.08 -0.70
CA LEU A 261 -16.85 10.42 -0.50
C LEU A 261 -16.46 10.63 0.97
N GLY A 262 -15.40 11.41 1.19
CA GLY A 262 -14.96 11.77 2.54
C GLY A 262 -13.82 12.78 2.51
N MET A 263 -13.48 13.30 3.68
CA MET A 263 -12.25 14.08 3.84
C MET A 263 -11.04 13.14 3.67
N PRO A 264 -9.91 13.63 3.12
CA PRO A 264 -8.67 12.85 3.01
C PRO A 264 -8.09 12.51 4.39
N ASP A 265 -8.48 11.34 4.91
CA ASP A 265 -8.10 10.86 6.24
C ASP A 265 -8.02 9.32 6.22
N MET A 266 -6.81 8.78 6.35
CA MET A 266 -6.59 7.34 6.32
C MET A 266 -7.20 6.59 7.50
N ARG A 267 -7.58 7.28 8.59
CA ARG A 267 -8.27 6.64 9.72
C ARG A 267 -9.64 6.09 9.30
N LEU A 268 -10.29 6.70 8.30
CA LEU A 268 -11.57 6.22 7.81
C LEU A 268 -11.47 4.81 7.17
N PRO A 269 -10.64 4.56 6.16
CA PRO A 269 -10.50 3.23 5.58
C PRO A 269 -9.89 2.22 6.56
N ILE A 270 -8.93 2.63 7.42
CA ILE A 270 -8.39 1.76 8.48
C ILE A 270 -9.49 1.31 9.42
N GLN A 271 -10.29 2.24 9.94
CA GLN A 271 -11.40 1.93 10.85
C GLN A 271 -12.41 1.01 10.19
N TYR A 272 -12.79 1.29 8.93
CA TYR A 272 -13.76 0.46 8.21
C TYR A 272 -13.24 -0.97 8.01
N ALA A 273 -11.97 -1.14 7.65
CA ALA A 273 -11.35 -2.47 7.54
C ALA A 273 -11.36 -3.24 8.88
N PHE A 274 -11.12 -2.56 10.01
CA PHE A 274 -11.18 -3.20 11.33
C PHE A 274 -12.61 -3.56 11.74
N SER A 275 -13.56 -2.67 11.49
CA SER A 275 -14.94 -2.79 12.00
C SER A 275 -15.89 -3.52 11.07
N TYR A 276 -15.57 -3.67 9.79
CA TYR A 276 -16.46 -4.27 8.80
C TYR A 276 -17.20 -5.51 9.34
N PRO A 277 -18.54 -5.60 9.17
CA PRO A 277 -19.40 -4.73 8.34
C PRO A 277 -19.90 -3.44 9.01
N ASP A 278 -19.56 -3.18 10.27
CA ASP A 278 -20.06 -2.05 11.04
C ASP A 278 -19.36 -0.74 10.67
N ARG A 279 -20.09 0.39 10.82
CA ARG A 279 -19.53 1.74 10.78
C ARG A 279 -19.47 2.32 12.18
N LEU A 280 -18.27 2.61 12.65
CA LEU A 280 -18.05 3.21 13.96
C LEU A 280 -17.93 4.73 13.85
N PRO A 281 -18.24 5.49 14.93
CA PRO A 281 -17.95 6.92 14.97
C PRO A 281 -16.45 7.17 14.77
N LEU A 282 -16.10 8.20 13.99
CA LEU A 282 -14.72 8.66 13.81
C LEU A 282 -14.66 10.15 14.13
N ASN A 283 -13.71 10.54 14.98
CA ASN A 283 -13.43 11.93 15.30
C ASN A 283 -12.66 12.57 14.14
N GLY A 284 -13.20 13.66 13.59
CA GLY A 284 -12.57 14.38 12.49
C GLY A 284 -13.56 15.30 11.75
N PRO A 285 -13.07 16.10 10.82
CA PRO A 285 -13.91 16.99 10.02
C PRO A 285 -14.90 16.19 9.17
N ARG A 286 -16.05 16.81 8.88
CA ARG A 286 -17.05 16.27 7.95
C ARG A 286 -16.95 17.00 6.62
N LEU A 287 -17.33 16.29 5.56
CA LEU A 287 -17.35 16.85 4.21
C LEU A 287 -18.39 17.99 4.14
N ASP A 288 -17.93 19.12 3.61
CA ASP A 288 -18.79 20.26 3.26
C ASP A 288 -18.90 20.32 1.73
N PHE A 289 -20.10 20.05 1.22
CA PHE A 289 -20.38 20.06 -0.22
C PHE A 289 -20.40 21.46 -0.84
N PHE A 290 -20.41 22.51 -0.03
CA PHE A 290 -20.41 23.89 -0.50
C PHE A 290 -19.01 24.50 -0.58
N ALA A 291 -17.98 23.82 -0.03
CA ALA A 291 -16.63 24.36 0.08
C ALA A 291 -15.93 24.52 -1.28
N GLN A 292 -16.15 23.59 -2.22
CA GLN A 292 -15.50 23.59 -3.53
C GLN A 292 -16.20 22.66 -4.52
N PRO A 293 -16.07 22.91 -5.85
CA PRO A 293 -16.57 22.00 -6.87
C PRO A 293 -15.76 20.69 -6.90
N LEU A 294 -16.37 19.64 -7.43
CA LEU A 294 -15.72 18.36 -7.72
C LEU A 294 -15.37 18.32 -9.20
N GLU A 295 -14.10 18.23 -9.52
CA GLU A 295 -13.59 18.24 -10.89
C GLU A 295 -12.91 16.92 -11.23
N PHE A 296 -13.05 16.49 -12.49
CA PHE A 296 -12.47 15.25 -13.00
C PHE A 296 -11.78 15.50 -14.34
N PHE A 297 -10.60 14.92 -14.53
CA PHE A 297 -9.81 15.05 -15.74
C PHE A 297 -9.27 13.69 -16.17
N GLU A 298 -8.95 13.57 -17.46
CA GLU A 298 -8.22 12.41 -17.95
C GLU A 298 -6.74 12.47 -17.53
N PRO A 299 -6.10 11.34 -17.20
CA PRO A 299 -4.68 11.29 -16.94
C PRO A 299 -3.89 11.44 -18.25
N ASP A 300 -2.81 12.20 -18.21
CA ASP A 300 -1.87 12.30 -19.33
C ASP A 300 -0.89 11.10 -19.32
N MET A 301 -1.23 10.07 -20.09
CA MET A 301 -0.45 8.82 -20.16
C MET A 301 0.93 9.00 -20.83
N ARG A 302 1.14 10.04 -21.65
CA ARG A 302 2.44 10.32 -22.27
C ARG A 302 3.38 10.95 -21.26
N LYS A 303 2.90 11.97 -20.58
CA LYS A 303 3.61 12.68 -19.52
C LYS A 303 3.96 11.77 -18.32
N PHE A 304 3.02 10.92 -17.93
CA PHE A 304 3.18 10.00 -16.80
C PHE A 304 3.40 8.56 -17.27
N ARG A 305 4.56 8.32 -17.92
CA ARG A 305 4.91 7.01 -18.48
C ARG A 305 4.84 5.87 -17.44
N CYS A 306 5.09 6.14 -16.16
CA CYS A 306 5.00 5.12 -15.11
C CYS A 306 3.59 4.52 -14.97
N LEU A 307 2.52 5.32 -15.18
CA LEU A 307 1.16 4.82 -15.18
C LEU A 307 0.93 3.85 -16.35
N GLN A 308 1.41 4.20 -17.56
CA GLN A 308 1.30 3.32 -18.72
C GLN A 308 2.08 2.01 -18.52
N LEU A 309 3.30 2.08 -17.95
CA LEU A 309 4.11 0.88 -17.66
C LEU A 309 3.40 -0.08 -16.70
N ALA A 310 2.62 0.44 -15.76
CA ALA A 310 1.83 -0.40 -14.87
C ALA A 310 0.68 -1.12 -15.61
N PHE A 311 0.00 -0.45 -16.55
CA PHE A 311 -0.98 -1.11 -17.43
C PHE A 311 -0.31 -2.14 -18.35
N ASP A 312 0.85 -1.80 -18.92
CA ASP A 312 1.63 -2.74 -19.74
C ASP A 312 2.02 -4.00 -18.93
N ALA A 313 2.44 -3.80 -17.66
CA ALA A 313 2.83 -4.88 -16.76
C ALA A 313 1.66 -5.81 -16.40
N ILE A 314 0.51 -5.25 -16.00
CA ILE A 314 -0.62 -6.06 -15.57
C ILE A 314 -1.28 -6.79 -16.74
N ASN A 315 -1.29 -6.19 -17.93
CA ASN A 315 -1.81 -6.82 -19.14
C ASN A 315 -0.89 -7.97 -19.62
N ARG A 316 0.42 -7.86 -19.38
CA ARG A 316 1.36 -8.95 -19.65
C ARG A 316 1.24 -10.09 -18.63
N GLY A 317 0.92 -9.77 -17.37
CA GLY A 317 0.76 -10.76 -16.30
C GLY A 317 2.06 -11.41 -15.83
N GLY A 318 1.94 -12.59 -15.25
CA GLY A 318 3.07 -13.36 -14.72
C GLY A 318 3.90 -12.56 -13.71
N ASN A 319 5.23 -12.62 -13.83
CA ASN A 319 6.14 -11.88 -12.95
C ASN A 319 6.38 -10.41 -13.37
N MET A 320 5.73 -9.92 -14.44
CA MET A 320 6.00 -8.56 -14.95
C MET A 320 5.67 -7.45 -13.94
N PRO A 321 4.55 -7.50 -13.17
CA PRO A 321 4.31 -6.50 -12.13
C PRO A 321 5.32 -6.56 -10.98
N CYS A 322 5.88 -7.73 -10.67
CA CYS A 322 6.98 -7.87 -9.71
C CYS A 322 8.24 -7.14 -10.21
N ILE A 323 8.59 -7.31 -11.48
CA ILE A 323 9.72 -6.61 -12.12
C ILE A 323 9.50 -5.09 -12.04
N LEU A 324 8.31 -4.62 -12.40
CA LEU A 324 7.91 -3.20 -12.31
C LEU A 324 8.10 -2.65 -10.89
N ASN A 325 7.60 -3.36 -9.88
CA ASN A 325 7.70 -2.93 -8.47
C ASN A 325 9.15 -2.86 -8.02
N ALA A 326 9.94 -3.92 -8.24
CA ALA A 326 11.34 -3.97 -7.83
C ALA A 326 12.18 -2.85 -8.48
N ALA A 327 11.99 -2.63 -9.79
CA ALA A 327 12.63 -1.54 -10.51
C ALA A 327 12.22 -0.18 -9.94
N ASN A 328 10.91 0.02 -9.68
CA ASN A 328 10.41 1.27 -9.11
C ASN A 328 10.98 1.56 -7.73
N GLU A 329 11.09 0.57 -6.85
CA GLU A 329 11.69 0.79 -5.52
C GLU A 329 13.15 1.28 -5.62
N VAL A 330 13.94 0.72 -6.55
CA VAL A 330 15.34 1.12 -6.79
C VAL A 330 15.41 2.55 -7.33
N VAL A 331 14.64 2.89 -8.36
CA VAL A 331 14.71 4.23 -8.96
C VAL A 331 14.10 5.30 -8.06
N ASN A 332 13.06 4.97 -7.28
CA ASN A 332 12.50 5.85 -6.28
C ASN A 332 13.55 6.23 -5.22
N GLU A 333 14.28 5.25 -4.70
CA GLU A 333 15.40 5.52 -3.78
C GLU A 333 16.51 6.32 -4.45
N ALA A 334 16.89 5.97 -5.68
CA ALA A 334 17.92 6.67 -6.42
C ALA A 334 17.56 8.16 -6.65
N PHE A 335 16.32 8.46 -6.98
CA PHE A 335 15.83 9.84 -7.12
C PHE A 335 15.81 10.57 -5.79
N ARG A 336 15.32 9.96 -4.72
CA ARG A 336 15.30 10.56 -3.37
C ARG A 336 16.71 10.86 -2.81
N THR A 337 17.70 10.13 -3.30
CA THR A 337 19.13 10.31 -2.93
C THR A 337 19.93 11.09 -3.98
N ASP A 338 19.26 11.79 -4.90
CA ASP A 338 19.85 12.65 -5.95
C ASP A 338 20.84 11.92 -6.88
N ARG A 339 20.63 10.61 -7.11
CA ARG A 339 21.48 9.81 -8.00
C ARG A 339 21.03 9.82 -9.45
N ILE A 340 19.74 10.10 -9.70
CA ILE A 340 19.12 10.15 -11.04
C ILE A 340 18.13 11.31 -11.11
N GLY A 341 17.78 11.73 -12.34
CA GLY A 341 16.72 12.70 -12.60
C GLY A 341 15.32 12.07 -12.63
N PHE A 342 14.28 12.92 -12.61
CA PHE A 342 12.88 12.48 -12.60
C PHE A 342 12.52 11.65 -13.82
N LEU A 343 12.96 12.08 -15.03
CA LEU A 343 12.68 11.36 -16.27
C LEU A 343 13.51 10.08 -16.45
N ASP A 344 14.57 9.89 -15.68
CA ASP A 344 15.32 8.64 -15.66
C ASP A 344 14.53 7.49 -15.03
N MET A 345 13.60 7.81 -14.10
CA MET A 345 12.83 6.79 -13.40
C MET A 345 12.02 5.91 -14.36
N PRO A 346 11.10 6.42 -15.17
CA PRO A 346 10.34 5.58 -16.10
C PRO A 346 11.23 4.86 -17.11
N ARG A 347 12.30 5.48 -17.57
CA ARG A 347 13.25 4.90 -18.53
C ARG A 347 13.93 3.65 -17.93
N ILE A 348 14.45 3.73 -16.71
CA ILE A 348 15.13 2.59 -16.06
C ILE A 348 14.13 1.49 -15.75
N ILE A 349 12.90 1.82 -15.32
CA ILE A 349 11.85 0.83 -15.08
C ILE A 349 11.56 0.06 -16.37
N GLU A 350 11.29 0.77 -17.46
CA GLU A 350 10.98 0.17 -18.77
C GLU A 350 12.12 -0.73 -19.27
N GLU A 351 13.35 -0.25 -19.18
CA GLU A 351 14.53 -1.02 -19.57
C GLU A 351 14.73 -2.26 -18.69
N THR A 352 14.45 -2.18 -17.40
CA THR A 352 14.48 -3.34 -16.49
C THR A 352 13.41 -4.36 -16.87
N MET A 353 12.18 -3.93 -17.16
CA MET A 353 11.08 -4.79 -17.62
C MET A 353 11.40 -5.53 -18.93
N GLN A 354 12.22 -4.94 -19.79
CA GLN A 354 12.65 -5.55 -21.05
C GLN A 354 13.80 -6.57 -20.86
N LYS A 355 14.64 -6.38 -19.85
CA LYS A 355 15.88 -7.15 -19.66
C LYS A 355 15.76 -8.32 -18.70
N VAL A 356 14.84 -8.25 -17.73
CA VAL A 356 14.64 -9.36 -16.78
C VAL A 356 13.79 -10.45 -17.42
N PRO A 357 14.14 -11.72 -17.25
CA PRO A 357 13.40 -12.84 -17.82
C PRO A 357 11.93 -12.86 -17.37
N PHE A 358 11.03 -13.05 -18.33
CA PHE A 358 9.60 -13.19 -18.09
C PHE A 358 9.24 -14.62 -17.73
N ASP A 359 8.42 -14.80 -16.68
CA ASP A 359 7.79 -16.07 -16.30
C ASP A 359 6.26 -15.82 -16.22
N ALA A 360 5.50 -16.62 -16.95
CA ALA A 360 4.05 -16.48 -17.06
C ALA A 360 3.28 -17.07 -15.86
N ALA A 361 3.89 -18.01 -15.12
CA ALA A 361 3.27 -18.69 -13.98
C ALA A 361 4.25 -18.81 -12.79
N PRO A 362 4.65 -17.68 -12.19
CA PRO A 362 5.70 -17.67 -11.18
C PRO A 362 5.24 -18.28 -9.85
N SER A 363 6.09 -19.12 -9.27
CA SER A 363 5.97 -19.57 -7.88
C SER A 363 6.43 -18.48 -6.91
N LEU A 364 6.23 -18.66 -5.59
CA LEU A 364 6.80 -17.76 -4.59
C LEU A 364 8.31 -17.61 -4.73
N ASP A 365 9.04 -18.73 -4.91
CA ASP A 365 10.49 -18.69 -5.12
C ASP A 365 10.87 -17.91 -6.38
N THR A 366 10.07 -18.03 -7.44
CA THR A 366 10.25 -17.25 -8.67
C THR A 366 10.05 -15.75 -8.41
N TYR A 367 9.04 -15.36 -7.63
CA TYR A 367 8.84 -13.94 -7.26
C TYR A 367 10.01 -13.40 -6.44
N LEU A 368 10.53 -14.15 -5.47
CA LEU A 368 11.72 -13.78 -4.67
C LEU A 368 12.96 -13.59 -5.56
N GLN A 369 13.21 -14.50 -6.48
CA GLN A 369 14.32 -14.43 -7.44
C GLN A 369 14.13 -13.27 -8.43
N THR A 370 12.90 -13.06 -8.93
CA THR A 370 12.56 -11.97 -9.85
C THR A 370 12.79 -10.60 -9.19
N ASP A 371 12.36 -10.41 -7.93
CA ASP A 371 12.61 -9.17 -7.18
C ASP A 371 14.11 -8.89 -7.05
N ALA A 372 14.88 -9.89 -6.61
CA ALA A 372 16.34 -9.75 -6.44
C ALA A 372 17.06 -9.40 -7.76
N GLU A 373 16.73 -10.11 -8.85
CA GLU A 373 17.32 -9.88 -10.17
C GLU A 373 16.93 -8.51 -10.74
N SER A 374 15.67 -8.12 -10.59
CA SER A 374 15.17 -6.82 -11.06
C SER A 374 15.85 -5.68 -10.32
N ARG A 375 16.04 -5.79 -9.00
CA ARG A 375 16.79 -4.81 -8.19
C ARG A 375 18.23 -4.70 -8.63
N ARG A 376 18.89 -5.83 -8.85
CA ARG A 376 20.27 -5.87 -9.36
C ARG A 376 20.35 -5.14 -10.70
N LYS A 377 19.44 -5.45 -11.64
CA LYS A 377 19.42 -4.87 -12.98
C LYS A 377 19.14 -3.39 -12.97
N ALA A 378 18.13 -2.94 -12.24
CA ALA A 378 17.83 -1.51 -12.08
C ALA A 378 19.01 -0.74 -11.44
N SER A 379 19.68 -1.35 -10.44
CA SER A 379 20.85 -0.73 -9.79
C SER A 379 22.05 -0.60 -10.77
N GLU A 380 22.26 -1.56 -11.65
CA GLU A 380 23.26 -1.47 -12.72
C GLU A 380 22.95 -0.32 -13.68
N LEU A 381 21.69 -0.16 -14.08
CA LEU A 381 21.25 0.93 -14.96
C LEU A 381 21.39 2.31 -14.29
N VAL A 382 21.06 2.42 -13.00
CA VAL A 382 21.32 3.63 -12.21
C VAL A 382 22.81 3.98 -12.18
N ALA A 383 23.69 2.99 -12.03
CA ALA A 383 25.14 3.21 -11.99
C ALA A 383 25.72 3.67 -13.33
N GLN A 384 25.11 3.31 -14.45
CA GLN A 384 25.54 3.72 -15.81
C GLN A 384 25.23 5.19 -16.13
N LEU A 385 24.36 5.86 -15.36
CA LEU A 385 24.04 7.28 -15.52
C LEU A 385 25.04 8.22 -14.82
N ARG A 386 25.98 7.70 -14.09
CA ARG A 386 27.10 8.42 -13.47
C ARG A 386 28.30 8.41 -14.41
#